data_eee481d0ea60258b4f8e87d7dcbfeec1
#
_entry.id   eee481d0ea60258b4f8e87d7dcbfeec1
#
_cell.length_a   1.000
_cell.length_b   1.000
_cell.length_c   1.000
_cell.angle_alpha   90.00
_cell.angle_beta   90.00
_cell.angle_gamma   90.00
#
_symmetry.space_group_name_H-M   'P 1'
#
loop_
_entity.id
_entity.type
_entity.pdbx_description
1 polymer ?
#
loop_
_entity_poly.entity_id
_entity_poly.type
_entity_poly.pdbx_seq_one_letter_code
_entity_poly.pdbx_strand_id
1 'polypeptide(L)'
;ASHTFRALVRSPELRDRMVHLGQRRIWREHTYGQRVDQVLDQVGLDAHRAKRPTVSLLVSTNRPHQVDHVLDTAVAFADVEVELCLLTHGFELSDAARERARHLGLELQHTMADSTVLLGSCLNRLVEMASGDVYTKMDDDDEYGSNYLSDQLHALDYSGADIVGKQAHFVRLVDRNITALRFVEREHRFTDLVMGPTIMGSAEVFREIPFADRQRGEDTRFLGDVVRAGGHIYSSDRFNFTLTRRGREGGHTWNADDSEILANSNVVGFGQMDDHIFI
;
A
#
# COMPACT_ATOMS: atom_id res chain seq x y z
N ALA A 1 -21.95 -8.57 -27.61
CA ALA A 1 -20.58 -9.09 -27.67
C ALA A 1 -19.67 -8.28 -28.63
N SER A 2 -20.03 -8.05 -29.90
CA SER A 2 -19.19 -7.35 -30.88
C SER A 2 -18.85 -5.90 -30.48
N HIS A 3 -19.82 -5.12 -29.99
CA HIS A 3 -19.59 -3.73 -29.57
C HIS A 3 -18.73 -3.64 -28.32
N THR A 4 -18.98 -4.48 -27.33
CA THR A 4 -18.17 -4.55 -26.12
C THR A 4 -16.71 -4.89 -26.43
N PHE A 5 -16.48 -5.92 -27.25
CA PHE A 5 -15.13 -6.29 -27.68
C PHE A 5 -14.41 -5.14 -28.39
N ARG A 6 -15.11 -4.45 -29.30
CA ARG A 6 -14.55 -3.29 -30.02
C ARG A 6 -14.20 -2.14 -29.07
N ALA A 7 -15.02 -1.90 -28.02
CA ALA A 7 -14.73 -0.88 -27.00
C ALA A 7 -13.47 -1.22 -26.22
N LEU A 8 -13.31 -2.47 -25.78
CA LEU A 8 -12.13 -2.92 -25.03
C LEU A 8 -10.83 -2.84 -25.86
N VAL A 9 -10.90 -3.14 -27.16
CA VAL A 9 -9.74 -2.99 -28.05
C VAL A 9 -9.33 -1.53 -28.22
N ARG A 10 -10.30 -0.60 -28.24
CA ARG A 10 -10.06 0.83 -28.48
C ARG A 10 -9.73 1.63 -27.22
N SER A 11 -10.11 1.15 -26.06
CA SER A 11 -10.00 1.88 -24.79
C SER A 11 -9.17 1.07 -23.80
N PRO A 12 -7.84 1.27 -23.75
CA PRO A 12 -6.95 0.60 -22.82
C PRO A 12 -7.40 0.76 -21.35
N GLU A 13 -7.84 1.96 -20.96
CA GLU A 13 -8.28 2.28 -19.60
C GLU A 13 -9.50 1.45 -19.18
N LEU A 14 -10.47 1.32 -20.09
CA LEU A 14 -11.65 0.48 -19.86
C LEU A 14 -11.26 -1.00 -19.75
N ARG A 15 -10.38 -1.46 -20.63
CA ARG A 15 -9.88 -2.83 -20.62
C ARG A 15 -9.17 -3.14 -19.32
N ASP A 16 -8.20 -2.30 -18.92
CA ASP A 16 -7.34 -2.52 -17.76
C ASP A 16 -8.18 -2.51 -16.46
N ARG A 17 -9.14 -1.58 -16.36
CA ARG A 17 -10.13 -1.58 -15.27
C ARG A 17 -10.94 -2.88 -15.22
N MET A 18 -11.48 -3.33 -16.35
CA MET A 18 -12.26 -4.57 -16.41
C MET A 18 -11.42 -5.80 -16.08
N VAL A 19 -10.18 -5.84 -16.53
CA VAL A 19 -9.25 -6.94 -16.20
C VAL A 19 -8.99 -6.97 -14.70
N HIS A 20 -8.68 -5.82 -14.09
CA HIS A 20 -8.42 -5.74 -12.66
C HIS A 20 -9.63 -6.16 -11.81
N LEU A 21 -10.82 -5.66 -12.12
CA LEU A 21 -12.07 -6.08 -11.45
C LEU A 21 -12.35 -7.58 -11.64
N GLY A 22 -12.07 -8.11 -12.84
CA GLY A 22 -12.20 -9.54 -13.12
C GLY A 22 -11.21 -10.39 -12.32
N GLN A 23 -9.96 -9.97 -12.21
CA GLN A 23 -8.94 -10.63 -11.39
C GLN A 23 -9.35 -10.64 -9.91
N ARG A 24 -9.76 -9.49 -9.34
CA ARG A 24 -10.22 -9.40 -7.95
C ARG A 24 -11.38 -10.36 -7.68
N ARG A 25 -12.36 -10.44 -8.60
CA ARG A 25 -13.46 -11.40 -8.47
C ARG A 25 -12.98 -12.85 -8.45
N ILE A 26 -12.01 -13.20 -9.32
CA ILE A 26 -11.42 -14.57 -9.33
C ILE A 26 -10.76 -14.85 -7.99
N TRP A 27 -9.93 -13.94 -7.47
CA TRP A 27 -9.22 -14.12 -6.21
C TRP A 27 -10.16 -14.22 -5.01
N ARG A 28 -11.25 -13.45 -5.00
CA ARG A 28 -12.23 -13.46 -3.91
C ARG A 28 -13.17 -14.66 -3.92
N GLU A 29 -13.52 -15.18 -5.09
CA GLU A 29 -14.65 -16.10 -5.20
C GLU A 29 -14.33 -17.43 -5.92
N HIS A 30 -13.23 -17.49 -6.68
CA HIS A 30 -13.07 -18.56 -7.68
C HIS A 30 -11.71 -19.28 -7.65
N THR A 31 -10.89 -19.08 -6.62
CA THR A 31 -9.65 -19.87 -6.42
C THR A 31 -9.94 -21.27 -5.94
N TYR A 32 -8.98 -22.18 -6.06
CA TYR A 32 -9.09 -23.51 -5.47
C TYR A 32 -9.22 -23.47 -3.94
N GLY A 33 -8.54 -22.53 -3.26
CA GLY A 33 -8.71 -22.30 -1.82
C GLY A 33 -10.17 -22.02 -1.47
N GLN A 34 -10.82 -21.11 -2.21
CA GLN A 34 -12.25 -20.80 -2.03
C GLN A 34 -13.15 -22.03 -2.25
N ARG A 35 -12.80 -22.92 -3.18
CA ARG A 35 -13.55 -24.17 -3.39
C ARG A 35 -13.37 -25.16 -2.24
N VAL A 36 -12.17 -25.25 -1.71
CA VAL A 36 -11.89 -26.07 -0.52
C VAL A 36 -12.68 -25.55 0.68
N ASP A 37 -12.66 -24.23 0.92
CA ASP A 37 -13.43 -23.59 1.99
C ASP A 37 -14.93 -23.88 1.87
N GLN A 38 -15.49 -23.80 0.65
CA GLN A 38 -16.90 -24.15 0.40
C GLN A 38 -17.22 -25.62 0.73
N VAL A 39 -16.31 -26.54 0.42
CA VAL A 39 -16.47 -27.97 0.77
C VAL A 39 -16.39 -28.15 2.28
N LEU A 40 -15.42 -27.54 2.94
CA LEU A 40 -15.29 -27.61 4.40
C LEU A 40 -16.55 -27.12 5.11
N ASP A 41 -17.17 -26.04 4.62
CA ASP A 41 -18.44 -25.54 5.14
C ASP A 41 -19.58 -26.55 5.00
N GLN A 42 -19.70 -27.13 3.80
CA GLN A 42 -20.79 -28.10 3.53
C GLN A 42 -20.71 -29.34 4.38
N VAL A 43 -19.51 -29.73 4.83
CA VAL A 43 -19.30 -30.90 5.68
C VAL A 43 -19.14 -30.56 7.18
N GLY A 44 -19.32 -29.27 7.56
CA GLY A 44 -19.24 -28.84 8.96
C GLY A 44 -17.81 -28.79 9.51
N LEU A 45 -16.82 -28.61 8.67
CA LEU A 45 -15.39 -28.51 9.01
C LEU A 45 -14.83 -27.11 8.78
N ASP A 46 -15.63 -26.09 8.90
CA ASP A 46 -15.29 -24.66 8.72
C ASP A 46 -14.10 -24.20 9.60
N ALA A 47 -13.93 -24.81 10.79
CA ALA A 47 -12.78 -24.57 11.67
C ALA A 47 -11.42 -24.96 11.05
N HIS A 48 -11.42 -25.70 9.95
CA HIS A 48 -10.21 -26.14 9.23
C HIS A 48 -9.89 -25.27 8.01
N ARG A 49 -10.62 -24.17 7.80
CA ARG A 49 -10.27 -23.18 6.76
C ARG A 49 -8.91 -22.57 7.02
N ALA A 50 -8.21 -22.24 5.96
CA ALA A 50 -6.99 -21.44 6.08
C ALA A 50 -7.31 -20.09 6.76
N LYS A 51 -6.55 -19.75 7.80
CA LYS A 51 -6.67 -18.43 8.45
C LYS A 51 -6.23 -17.33 7.46
N ARG A 52 -7.02 -16.29 7.33
CA ARG A 52 -6.61 -15.10 6.57
C ARG A 52 -5.48 -14.39 7.32
N PRO A 53 -4.46 -13.87 6.61
CA PRO A 53 -3.38 -13.16 7.26
C PRO A 53 -3.88 -11.83 7.85
N THR A 54 -3.38 -11.48 9.03
CA THR A 54 -3.51 -10.15 9.62
C THR A 54 -2.44 -9.23 9.05
N VAL A 55 -2.79 -7.97 8.78
CA VAL A 55 -1.86 -6.99 8.20
C VAL A 55 -1.53 -5.89 9.21
N SER A 56 -0.25 -5.73 9.53
CA SER A 56 0.22 -4.58 10.31
C SER A 56 0.60 -3.42 9.38
N LEU A 57 -0.07 -2.28 9.56
CA LEU A 57 0.24 -1.03 8.86
C LEU A 57 1.35 -0.32 9.62
N LEU A 58 2.51 -0.16 9.00
CA LEU A 58 3.66 0.54 9.58
C LEU A 58 3.62 2.01 9.14
N VAL A 59 3.19 2.90 10.02
CA VAL A 59 3.04 4.32 9.73
C VAL A 59 3.87 5.17 10.68
N SER A 60 4.82 5.95 10.15
CA SER A 60 5.57 6.95 10.90
C SER A 60 5.17 8.34 10.43
N THR A 61 4.72 9.20 11.34
CA THR A 61 4.30 10.56 11.01
C THR A 61 4.96 11.59 11.93
N ASN A 62 5.43 12.70 11.35
CA ASN A 62 5.84 13.91 12.08
C ASN A 62 4.81 15.04 11.97
N ARG A 63 3.60 14.73 11.47
CA ARG A 63 2.52 15.65 11.14
C ARG A 63 1.28 15.37 11.99
N PRO A 64 1.08 16.06 13.12
CA PRO A 64 -0.08 15.81 14.01
C PRO A 64 -1.44 15.90 13.29
N HIS A 65 -1.54 16.77 12.27
CA HIS A 65 -2.77 16.96 11.49
C HIS A 65 -3.09 15.80 10.52
N GLN A 66 -2.15 14.89 10.27
CA GLN A 66 -2.38 13.71 9.42
C GLN A 66 -2.87 12.48 10.20
N VAL A 67 -2.84 12.52 11.53
CA VAL A 67 -3.25 11.37 12.35
C VAL A 67 -4.68 10.93 12.04
N ASP A 68 -5.60 11.88 11.91
CA ASP A 68 -7.00 11.56 11.58
C ASP A 68 -7.13 10.89 10.21
N HIS A 69 -6.38 11.36 9.21
CA HIS A 69 -6.33 10.73 7.89
C HIS A 69 -5.79 9.30 7.94
N VAL A 70 -4.75 9.06 8.73
CA VAL A 70 -4.20 7.70 8.94
C VAL A 70 -5.23 6.77 9.59
N LEU A 71 -5.95 7.22 10.62
CA LEU A 71 -7.00 6.43 11.26
C LEU A 71 -8.14 6.10 10.29
N ASP A 72 -8.60 7.09 9.53
CA ASP A 72 -9.68 6.90 8.54
C ASP A 72 -9.25 5.94 7.41
N THR A 73 -8.01 6.05 6.96
CA THR A 73 -7.45 5.13 5.96
C THR A 73 -7.39 3.70 6.50
N ALA A 74 -6.91 3.50 7.73
CA ALA A 74 -6.77 2.18 8.32
C ALA A 74 -8.10 1.42 8.45
N VAL A 75 -9.19 2.12 8.77
CA VAL A 75 -10.53 1.48 8.90
C VAL A 75 -11.27 1.33 7.58
N ALA A 76 -10.80 2.00 6.52
CA ALA A 76 -11.45 1.93 5.21
C ALA A 76 -11.10 0.66 4.40
N PHE A 77 -10.10 -0.09 4.82
CA PHE A 77 -9.69 -1.30 4.11
C PHE A 77 -10.73 -2.41 4.22
N ALA A 78 -11.15 -2.93 3.08
CA ALA A 78 -12.17 -3.96 2.97
C ALA A 78 -11.55 -5.37 3.03
N ASP A 79 -12.24 -6.28 3.70
CA ASP A 79 -11.96 -7.72 3.69
C ASP A 79 -10.58 -8.13 4.28
N VAL A 80 -9.93 -7.26 5.06
CA VAL A 80 -8.61 -7.50 5.68
C VAL A 80 -8.67 -7.14 7.16
N GLU A 81 -8.15 -8.02 8.02
CA GLU A 81 -7.94 -7.73 9.44
C GLU A 81 -6.67 -6.88 9.58
N VAL A 82 -6.81 -5.70 10.19
CA VAL A 82 -5.76 -4.67 10.22
C VAL A 82 -5.37 -4.33 11.65
N GLU A 83 -4.06 -4.32 11.92
CA GLU A 83 -3.42 -3.70 13.07
C GLU A 83 -2.72 -2.42 12.61
N LEU A 84 -2.98 -1.28 13.27
CA LEU A 84 -2.26 -0.04 12.99
C LEU A 84 -1.10 0.13 13.97
N CYS A 85 0.12 0.04 13.48
CA CYS A 85 1.34 0.39 14.19
C CYS A 85 1.71 1.84 13.84
N LEU A 86 1.40 2.77 14.73
CA LEU A 86 1.62 4.21 14.52
C LEU A 86 2.80 4.71 15.36
N LEU A 87 3.79 5.32 14.71
CA LEU A 87 4.85 6.06 15.39
C LEU A 87 4.68 7.56 15.16
N THR A 88 4.53 8.31 16.26
CA THR A 88 4.54 9.77 16.22
C THR A 88 5.96 10.28 16.43
N HIS A 89 6.45 11.07 15.47
CA HIS A 89 7.82 11.52 15.41
C HIS A 89 7.91 13.00 15.85
N GLY A 90 8.38 13.21 17.08
CA GLY A 90 8.56 14.54 17.66
C GLY A 90 7.28 15.16 18.26
N PHE A 91 6.20 14.40 18.43
CA PHE A 91 4.99 14.88 19.09
C PHE A 91 4.24 13.73 19.82
N GLU A 92 3.45 14.08 20.84
CA GLU A 92 2.60 13.15 21.58
C GLU A 92 1.29 12.90 20.84
N LEU A 93 0.87 11.63 20.77
CA LEU A 93 -0.46 11.28 20.28
C LEU A 93 -1.53 11.80 21.25
N SER A 94 -2.50 12.56 20.75
CA SER A 94 -3.55 13.12 21.60
C SER A 94 -4.51 12.05 22.14
N ASP A 95 -5.11 12.31 23.31
CA ASP A 95 -6.14 11.43 23.89
C ASP A 95 -7.37 11.35 22.97
N ALA A 96 -7.70 12.43 22.26
CA ALA A 96 -8.77 12.45 21.27
C ALA A 96 -8.52 11.46 20.12
N ALA A 97 -7.29 11.39 19.60
CA ALA A 97 -6.94 10.43 18.56
C ALA A 97 -7.00 8.98 19.06
N ARG A 98 -6.53 8.70 20.29
CA ARG A 98 -6.65 7.39 20.94
C ARG A 98 -8.11 6.96 21.12
N GLU A 99 -8.95 7.89 21.56
CA GLU A 99 -10.38 7.66 21.74
C GLU A 99 -11.07 7.40 20.40
N ARG A 100 -10.72 8.18 19.37
CA ARG A 100 -11.21 7.98 18.02
C ARG A 100 -10.87 6.59 17.48
N ALA A 101 -9.62 6.13 17.63
CA ALA A 101 -9.20 4.79 17.19
C ALA A 101 -10.05 3.70 17.88
N ARG A 102 -10.31 3.84 19.19
CA ARG A 102 -11.18 2.92 19.95
C ARG A 102 -12.63 2.94 19.44
N HIS A 103 -13.20 4.11 19.17
CA HIS A 103 -14.55 4.23 18.62
C HIS A 103 -14.68 3.62 17.21
N LEU A 104 -13.61 3.69 16.42
CA LEU A 104 -13.53 3.07 15.11
C LEU A 104 -13.30 1.54 15.17
N GLY A 105 -13.07 1.00 16.38
CA GLY A 105 -12.76 -0.43 16.56
C GLY A 105 -11.39 -0.83 15.98
N LEU A 106 -10.49 0.13 15.81
CA LEU A 106 -9.17 -0.10 15.24
C LEU A 106 -8.20 -0.63 16.29
N GLU A 107 -7.53 -1.73 16.00
CA GLU A 107 -6.39 -2.19 16.80
C GLU A 107 -5.20 -1.26 16.57
N LEU A 108 -4.96 -0.38 17.55
CA LEU A 108 -3.93 0.64 17.50
C LEU A 108 -2.79 0.30 18.47
N GLN A 109 -1.61 0.05 17.95
CA GLN A 109 -0.35 0.09 18.67
C GLN A 109 0.34 1.44 18.41
N HIS A 110 0.82 2.09 19.45
CA HIS A 110 1.43 3.41 19.35
C HIS A 110 2.76 3.48 20.10
N THR A 111 3.74 4.12 19.46
CA THR A 111 4.99 4.53 20.10
C THR A 111 5.38 5.94 19.65
N MET A 112 6.28 6.58 20.38
CA MET A 112 6.82 7.89 20.05
C MET A 112 8.33 7.83 19.85
N ALA A 113 8.85 8.61 18.92
CA ALA A 113 10.27 8.86 18.75
C ALA A 113 10.56 10.35 18.86
N ASP A 114 11.74 10.69 19.40
CA ASP A 114 12.25 12.06 19.36
C ASP A 114 12.48 12.50 17.90
N SER A 115 12.30 13.79 17.62
CA SER A 115 12.45 14.37 16.27
C SER A 115 13.85 14.22 15.66
N THR A 116 14.85 13.84 16.45
CA THR A 116 16.22 13.58 16.00
C THR A 116 16.45 12.14 15.52
N VAL A 117 15.53 11.22 15.80
CA VAL A 117 15.62 9.82 15.37
C VAL A 117 15.41 9.75 13.85
N LEU A 118 16.23 9.00 13.14
CA LEU A 118 16.12 8.87 11.69
C LEU A 118 14.97 7.96 11.29
N LEU A 119 14.39 8.19 10.10
CA LEU A 119 13.19 7.48 9.63
C LEU A 119 13.37 5.95 9.60
N GLY A 120 14.54 5.47 9.15
CA GLY A 120 14.83 4.02 9.16
C GLY A 120 14.74 3.40 10.56
N SER A 121 15.25 4.09 11.58
CA SER A 121 15.13 3.64 12.98
C SER A 121 13.67 3.72 13.48
N CYS A 122 12.87 4.70 13.02
CA CYS A 122 11.44 4.75 13.34
C CYS A 122 10.71 3.54 12.74
N LEU A 123 10.99 3.19 11.48
CA LEU A 123 10.40 2.02 10.81
C LEU A 123 10.78 0.71 11.51
N ASN A 124 12.04 0.55 11.93
CA ASN A 124 12.46 -0.65 12.67
C ASN A 124 11.72 -0.79 14.01
N ARG A 125 11.46 0.31 14.74
CA ARG A 125 10.63 0.27 15.95
C ARG A 125 9.18 -0.16 15.65
N LEU A 126 8.63 0.24 14.51
CA LEU A 126 7.31 -0.22 14.05
C LEU A 126 7.32 -1.72 13.74
N VAL A 127 8.38 -2.22 13.08
CA VAL A 127 8.57 -3.67 12.83
C VAL A 127 8.65 -4.46 14.14
N GLU A 128 9.37 -3.95 15.16
CA GLU A 128 9.50 -4.61 16.46
C GLU A 128 8.17 -4.72 17.21
N MET A 129 7.28 -3.74 17.06
CA MET A 129 5.99 -3.73 17.77
C MET A 129 4.87 -4.45 17.02
N ALA A 130 5.00 -4.64 15.71
CA ALA A 130 3.99 -5.24 14.85
C ALA A 130 3.82 -6.75 15.12
N SER A 131 2.56 -7.20 15.15
CA SER A 131 2.18 -8.59 15.49
C SER A 131 1.53 -9.37 14.36
N GLY A 132 1.16 -8.73 13.25
CA GLY A 132 0.51 -9.35 12.11
C GLY A 132 1.38 -10.35 11.34
N ASP A 133 0.78 -11.06 10.42
CA ASP A 133 1.44 -12.04 9.55
C ASP A 133 2.15 -11.37 8.37
N VAL A 134 1.60 -10.25 7.91
CA VAL A 134 2.08 -9.44 6.78
C VAL A 134 2.25 -7.99 7.23
N TYR A 135 3.33 -7.35 6.84
CA TYR A 135 3.59 -5.95 7.13
C TYR A 135 3.52 -5.11 5.86
N THR A 136 2.99 -3.91 5.98
CA THR A 136 3.00 -2.93 4.89
C THR A 136 3.39 -1.55 5.39
N LYS A 137 4.36 -0.93 4.71
CA LYS A 137 4.70 0.47 4.95
C LYS A 137 3.67 1.36 4.26
N MET A 138 3.20 2.37 4.96
CA MET A 138 2.31 3.40 4.42
C MET A 138 2.80 4.79 4.84
N ASP A 139 2.68 5.74 3.93
CA ASP A 139 2.96 7.15 4.23
C ASP A 139 1.67 7.87 4.64
N ASP A 140 1.79 8.85 5.54
CA ASP A 140 0.66 9.53 6.19
C ASP A 140 -0.03 10.58 5.32
N ASP A 141 0.50 10.88 4.13
CA ASP A 141 0.00 11.91 3.19
C ASP A 141 -0.42 11.37 1.82
N ASP A 142 -0.34 10.05 1.63
CA ASP A 142 -0.79 9.38 0.42
C ASP A 142 -2.22 8.86 0.54
N GLU A 143 -2.83 8.51 -0.59
CA GLU A 143 -4.20 8.03 -0.64
C GLU A 143 -4.27 6.56 -1.03
N TYR A 144 -5.01 5.78 -0.25
CA TYR A 144 -5.18 4.33 -0.41
C TYR A 144 -6.66 3.99 -0.53
N GLY A 145 -7.03 3.25 -1.57
CA GLY A 145 -8.40 2.77 -1.77
C GLY A 145 -8.73 1.58 -0.87
N SER A 146 -10.02 1.36 -0.62
CA SER A 146 -10.51 0.30 0.26
C SER A 146 -10.04 -1.11 -0.13
N ASN A 147 -9.77 -1.36 -1.41
CA ASN A 147 -9.29 -2.64 -1.92
C ASN A 147 -7.76 -2.77 -1.99
N TYR A 148 -7.01 -1.72 -1.59
CA TYR A 148 -5.55 -1.70 -1.70
C TYR A 148 -4.88 -2.89 -1.04
N LEU A 149 -5.19 -3.17 0.22
CA LEU A 149 -4.56 -4.27 0.96
C LEU A 149 -4.94 -5.64 0.40
N SER A 150 -6.21 -5.86 0.11
CA SER A 150 -6.68 -7.14 -0.44
C SER A 150 -6.04 -7.44 -1.81
N ASP A 151 -5.91 -6.44 -2.68
CA ASP A 151 -5.25 -6.60 -3.99
C ASP A 151 -3.75 -6.89 -3.83
N GLN A 152 -3.07 -6.23 -2.88
CA GLN A 152 -1.65 -6.47 -2.59
C GLN A 152 -1.41 -7.86 -1.96
N LEU A 153 -2.28 -8.33 -1.04
CA LEU A 153 -2.23 -9.68 -0.49
C LEU A 153 -2.40 -10.74 -1.58
N HIS A 154 -3.34 -10.52 -2.51
CA HIS A 154 -3.48 -11.42 -3.66
C HIS A 154 -2.22 -11.40 -4.54
N ALA A 155 -1.60 -10.22 -4.73
CA ALA A 155 -0.36 -10.12 -5.49
C ALA A 155 0.79 -10.87 -4.81
N LEU A 156 0.89 -10.80 -3.49
CA LEU A 156 1.86 -11.55 -2.70
C LEU A 156 1.69 -13.06 -2.88
N ASP A 157 0.43 -13.53 -2.78
CA ASP A 157 0.08 -14.95 -2.92
C ASP A 157 0.40 -15.49 -4.33
N TYR A 158 -0.13 -14.86 -5.40
CA TYR A 158 0.03 -15.41 -6.75
C TYR A 158 1.42 -15.22 -7.34
N SER A 159 2.19 -14.21 -6.92
CA SER A 159 3.54 -13.99 -7.43
C SER A 159 4.58 -14.88 -6.75
N GLY A 160 4.31 -15.27 -5.49
CA GLY A 160 5.30 -15.94 -4.65
C GLY A 160 6.53 -15.07 -4.34
N ALA A 161 6.40 -13.74 -4.48
CA ALA A 161 7.47 -12.81 -4.16
C ALA A 161 7.61 -12.61 -2.64
N ASP A 162 8.78 -12.23 -2.19
CA ASP A 162 9.03 -11.89 -0.80
C ASP A 162 8.47 -10.51 -0.44
N ILE A 163 8.52 -9.60 -1.41
CA ILE A 163 7.96 -8.25 -1.33
C ILE A 163 7.07 -7.97 -2.55
N VAL A 164 5.93 -7.35 -2.30
CA VAL A 164 5.10 -6.74 -3.34
C VAL A 164 4.98 -5.25 -3.10
N GLY A 165 4.65 -4.51 -4.14
CA GLY A 165 4.36 -3.08 -4.08
C GLY A 165 3.95 -2.56 -5.45
N LYS A 166 3.93 -1.25 -5.62
CA LYS A 166 3.56 -0.60 -6.87
C LYS A 166 4.73 0.19 -7.43
N GLN A 167 5.27 -0.23 -8.58
CA GLN A 167 6.19 0.61 -9.34
C GLN A 167 5.39 1.54 -10.26
N ALA A 168 4.42 1.00 -10.99
CA ALA A 168 3.42 1.79 -11.68
C ALA A 168 2.41 2.35 -10.68
N HIS A 169 2.22 3.66 -10.65
CA HIS A 169 1.35 4.33 -9.70
C HIS A 169 0.84 5.66 -10.22
N PHE A 170 -0.31 6.07 -9.70
CA PHE A 170 -0.81 7.42 -9.94
C PHE A 170 -0.09 8.42 -9.03
N VAL A 171 0.10 9.63 -9.55
CA VAL A 171 0.58 10.78 -8.79
C VAL A 171 -0.36 11.95 -8.99
N ARG A 172 -0.76 12.58 -7.89
CA ARG A 172 -1.56 13.80 -7.86
C ARG A 172 -0.65 14.98 -7.55
N LEU A 173 -0.49 15.89 -8.51
CA LEU A 173 0.18 17.17 -8.35
C LEU A 173 -0.88 18.22 -8.00
N VAL A 174 -1.10 18.43 -6.69
CA VAL A 174 -2.23 19.22 -6.17
C VAL A 174 -2.20 20.64 -6.69
N ASP A 175 -1.06 21.33 -6.60
CA ASP A 175 -0.91 22.73 -7.00
C ASP A 175 -1.08 22.94 -8.52
N ARG A 176 -0.83 21.91 -9.30
CA ARG A 176 -1.04 21.95 -10.76
C ARG A 176 -2.40 21.41 -11.19
N ASN A 177 -3.18 20.87 -10.25
CA ASN A 177 -4.45 20.22 -10.53
C ASN A 177 -4.34 19.11 -11.58
N ILE A 178 -3.25 18.32 -11.54
CA ILE A 178 -2.96 17.25 -12.50
C ILE A 178 -2.91 15.91 -11.77
N THR A 179 -3.56 14.90 -12.38
CA THR A 179 -3.34 13.48 -12.05
C THR A 179 -2.61 12.83 -13.23
N ALA A 180 -1.50 12.17 -12.93
CA ALA A 180 -0.67 11.48 -13.92
C ALA A 180 -0.35 10.05 -13.49
N LEU A 181 -0.04 9.19 -14.45
CA LEU A 181 0.37 7.81 -14.25
C LEU A 181 1.85 7.67 -14.59
N ARG A 182 2.63 7.15 -13.66
CA ARG A 182 4.06 6.89 -13.81
C ARG A 182 4.33 5.43 -14.07
N PHE A 183 5.36 5.16 -14.86
CA PHE A 183 5.90 3.82 -15.09
C PHE A 183 4.85 2.77 -15.48
N VAL A 184 3.91 3.12 -16.36
CA VAL A 184 2.79 2.27 -16.76
C VAL A 184 3.23 0.88 -17.25
N GLU A 185 4.42 0.77 -17.84
CA GLU A 185 4.98 -0.48 -18.33
C GLU A 185 5.56 -1.38 -17.21
N ARG A 186 5.47 -0.94 -15.95
CA ARG A 186 6.05 -1.62 -14.79
C ARG A 186 5.04 -2.38 -13.93
N GLU A 187 3.84 -2.58 -14.43
CA GLU A 187 2.84 -3.42 -13.76
C GLU A 187 3.08 -4.91 -13.98
N HIS A 188 2.59 -5.72 -13.04
CA HIS A 188 2.50 -7.18 -13.12
C HIS A 188 3.82 -7.85 -13.53
N ARG A 189 4.91 -7.48 -12.84
CA ARG A 189 6.24 -8.02 -13.15
C ARG A 189 7.18 -8.04 -11.96
N PHE A 190 8.15 -8.93 -12.00
CA PHE A 190 9.28 -8.86 -11.08
C PHE A 190 10.15 -7.64 -11.40
N THR A 191 10.66 -7.02 -10.35
CA THR A 191 11.43 -5.76 -10.40
C THR A 191 12.37 -5.69 -9.20
N ASP A 192 13.31 -4.74 -9.23
CA ASP A 192 14.19 -4.47 -8.08
C ASP A 192 13.70 -3.27 -7.24
N LEU A 193 12.62 -2.60 -7.66
CA LEU A 193 12.14 -1.38 -7.02
C LEU A 193 10.62 -1.24 -7.12
N VAL A 194 9.99 -0.93 -5.98
CA VAL A 194 8.60 -0.43 -5.88
C VAL A 194 8.58 0.86 -5.07
N MET A 195 7.47 1.57 -5.07
CA MET A 195 7.31 2.79 -4.29
C MET A 195 7.35 2.48 -2.79
N GLY A 196 8.13 3.27 -2.04
CA GLY A 196 8.30 3.12 -0.59
C GLY A 196 6.98 2.96 0.18
N PRO A 197 5.99 3.85 -0.02
CA PRO A 197 4.70 3.77 0.67
C PRO A 197 3.82 2.59 0.22
N THR A 198 4.33 1.68 -0.60
CA THR A 198 3.56 0.52 -1.07
C THR A 198 4.25 -0.82 -0.78
N ILE A 199 5.36 -0.81 -0.06
CA ILE A 199 6.11 -2.02 0.30
C ILE A 199 5.26 -2.89 1.22
N MET A 200 4.99 -4.13 0.80
CA MET A 200 4.29 -5.14 1.57
C MET A 200 5.01 -6.48 1.45
N GLY A 201 5.10 -7.23 2.53
CA GLY A 201 5.70 -8.58 2.54
C GLY A 201 5.41 -9.32 3.83
N SER A 202 5.91 -10.55 3.97
CA SER A 202 5.76 -11.31 5.20
C SER A 202 6.47 -10.61 6.37
N ALA A 203 5.96 -10.79 7.58
CA ALA A 203 6.58 -10.27 8.81
C ALA A 203 8.03 -10.75 8.96
N GLU A 204 8.35 -11.96 8.48
CA GLU A 204 9.69 -12.55 8.52
C GLU A 204 10.71 -11.71 7.75
N VAL A 205 10.39 -11.32 6.51
CA VAL A 205 11.28 -10.51 5.67
C VAL A 205 11.63 -9.17 6.35
N PHE A 206 10.64 -8.50 6.95
CA PHE A 206 10.87 -7.22 7.63
C PHE A 206 11.70 -7.38 8.92
N ARG A 207 11.56 -8.51 9.63
CA ARG A 207 12.34 -8.80 10.82
C ARG A 207 13.78 -9.21 10.52
N GLU A 208 13.99 -9.89 9.41
CA GLU A 208 15.33 -10.34 8.97
C GLU A 208 16.14 -9.22 8.32
N ILE A 209 15.48 -8.32 7.60
CA ILE A 209 16.12 -7.24 6.84
C ILE A 209 15.67 -5.89 7.41
N PRO A 210 16.47 -5.26 8.29
CA PRO A 210 16.11 -3.99 8.89
C PRO A 210 16.25 -2.85 7.88
N PHE A 211 15.41 -1.82 8.05
CA PHE A 211 15.59 -0.54 7.38
C PHE A 211 16.92 0.10 7.79
N ALA A 212 17.67 0.62 6.82
CA ALA A 212 18.91 1.32 7.11
C ALA A 212 18.63 2.61 7.89
N ASP A 213 19.48 2.92 8.86
CA ASP A 213 19.38 4.13 9.68
C ASP A 213 19.70 5.39 8.83
N ARG A 214 18.70 5.86 8.11
CA ARG A 214 18.76 6.99 7.17
C ARG A 214 17.46 7.77 7.21
N GLN A 215 17.56 9.07 6.91
CA GLN A 215 16.40 9.95 6.75
C GLN A 215 15.79 9.87 5.35
N ARG A 216 16.57 9.44 4.36
CA ARG A 216 16.15 9.31 2.95
C ARG A 216 16.80 8.10 2.31
N GLY A 217 16.05 7.42 1.43
CA GLY A 217 16.53 6.26 0.70
C GLY A 217 16.61 4.99 1.56
N GLU A 218 15.96 4.98 2.74
CA GLU A 218 15.78 3.81 3.58
C GLU A 218 15.02 2.70 2.84
N ASP A 219 13.96 3.07 2.10
CA ASP A 219 13.14 2.14 1.29
C ASP A 219 13.95 1.51 0.14
N THR A 220 14.67 2.36 -0.63
CA THR A 220 15.52 1.88 -1.72
C THR A 220 16.61 0.95 -1.19
N ARG A 221 17.16 1.27 -0.02
CA ARG A 221 18.16 0.43 0.61
C ARG A 221 17.58 -0.89 1.10
N PHE A 222 16.41 -0.86 1.75
CA PHE A 222 15.69 -2.06 2.18
C PHE A 222 15.42 -3.00 1.00
N LEU A 223 14.82 -2.50 -0.09
CA LEU A 223 14.56 -3.28 -1.29
C LEU A 223 15.84 -3.86 -1.90
N GLY A 224 16.91 -3.07 -1.96
CA GLY A 224 18.22 -3.55 -2.42
C GLY A 224 18.84 -4.61 -1.49
N ASP A 225 18.58 -4.57 -0.19
CA ASP A 225 19.02 -5.59 0.75
C ASP A 225 18.20 -6.89 0.60
N VAL A 226 16.90 -6.81 0.34
CA VAL A 226 16.05 -7.96 -0.01
C VAL A 226 16.59 -8.66 -1.27
N VAL A 227 16.85 -7.93 -2.35
CA VAL A 227 17.41 -8.50 -3.59
C VAL A 227 18.78 -9.13 -3.34
N ARG A 228 19.65 -8.50 -2.54
CA ARG A 228 20.97 -9.05 -2.20
C ARG A 228 20.91 -10.32 -1.35
N ALA A 229 19.87 -10.45 -0.54
CA ALA A 229 19.59 -11.68 0.21
C ALA A 229 19.01 -12.81 -0.68
N GLY A 230 18.74 -12.54 -1.96
CA GLY A 230 18.17 -13.49 -2.92
C GLY A 230 16.64 -13.43 -2.99
N GLY A 231 16.02 -12.47 -2.32
CA GLY A 231 14.58 -12.26 -2.34
C GLY A 231 14.10 -11.62 -3.65
N HIS A 232 12.81 -11.80 -3.93
CA HIS A 232 12.15 -11.33 -5.13
C HIS A 232 11.13 -10.23 -4.80
N ILE A 233 11.11 -9.20 -5.63
CA ILE A 233 10.17 -8.08 -5.52
C ILE A 233 9.25 -8.12 -6.73
N TYR A 234 7.94 -7.96 -6.50
CA TYR A 234 6.94 -7.94 -7.56
C TYR A 234 6.17 -6.63 -7.56
N SER A 235 6.11 -5.97 -8.71
CA SER A 235 5.24 -4.83 -8.93
C SER A 235 3.86 -5.31 -9.33
N SER A 236 2.85 -5.00 -8.52
CA SER A 236 1.45 -5.33 -8.76
C SER A 236 0.80 -4.38 -9.78
N ASP A 237 -0.49 -4.21 -9.71
CA ASP A 237 -1.27 -3.24 -10.50
C ASP A 237 -1.04 -1.80 -10.02
N ARG A 238 -1.56 -0.81 -10.79
CA ARG A 238 -1.49 0.64 -10.50
C ARG A 238 -2.64 1.19 -9.67
N PHE A 239 -3.72 0.40 -9.45
CA PHE A 239 -4.96 0.88 -8.85
C PHE A 239 -4.89 0.96 -7.32
N ASN A 240 -5.87 1.66 -6.75
CA ASN A 240 -6.06 1.79 -5.30
C ASN A 240 -4.92 2.44 -4.51
N PHE A 241 -4.04 3.18 -5.19
CA PHE A 241 -2.99 3.99 -4.57
C PHE A 241 -2.72 5.26 -5.39
N THR A 242 -2.52 6.38 -4.71
CA THR A 242 -2.09 7.65 -5.32
C THR A 242 -1.06 8.33 -4.44
N LEU A 243 0.12 8.56 -5.00
CA LEU A 243 1.11 9.45 -4.41
C LEU A 243 0.60 10.89 -4.47
N THR A 244 0.40 11.54 -3.34
CA THR A 244 -0.09 12.91 -3.27
C THR A 244 1.05 13.89 -3.07
N ARG A 245 1.20 14.85 -3.98
CA ARG A 245 2.20 15.94 -3.87
C ARG A 245 1.53 17.28 -3.76
N ARG A 246 1.78 17.95 -2.63
CA ARG A 246 1.52 19.36 -2.39
C ARG A 246 2.83 20.10 -2.53
N GLY A 247 2.86 21.31 -3.08
CA GLY A 247 4.07 22.05 -3.43
C GLY A 247 5.11 22.17 -2.31
N ARG A 248 6.17 22.96 -2.54
CA ARG A 248 7.36 23.05 -1.66
C ARG A 248 7.05 23.34 -0.18
N GLU A 249 5.91 23.92 0.13
CA GLU A 249 5.45 24.17 1.51
C GLU A 249 4.86 22.93 2.20
N GLY A 250 4.61 21.83 1.44
CA GLY A 250 3.99 20.61 1.95
C GLY A 250 4.92 19.67 2.74
N GLY A 251 6.20 19.99 2.90
CA GLY A 251 7.11 19.23 3.77
C GLY A 251 7.49 17.83 3.29
N HIS A 252 7.36 17.55 1.98
CA HIS A 252 7.75 16.23 1.43
C HIS A 252 9.24 15.98 1.55
N THR A 253 9.62 14.78 1.95
CA THR A 253 11.02 14.33 2.04
C THR A 253 11.68 14.21 0.68
N TRP A 254 10.91 13.93 -0.37
CA TRP A 254 11.40 13.79 -1.75
C TRP A 254 11.27 15.11 -2.53
N ASN A 255 12.42 15.70 -2.94
CA ASN A 255 12.51 17.03 -3.55
C ASN A 255 12.50 17.02 -5.09
N ALA A 256 11.94 16.01 -5.78
CA ALA A 256 11.82 16.05 -7.23
C ALA A 256 10.93 17.24 -7.66
N ASP A 257 11.32 17.92 -8.74
CA ASP A 257 10.49 18.96 -9.35
C ASP A 257 9.27 18.31 -10.04
N ASP A 258 8.11 18.97 -9.98
CA ASP A 258 6.91 18.54 -10.70
C ASP A 258 7.15 18.34 -12.20
N SER A 259 8.04 19.14 -12.80
CA SER A 259 8.41 18.99 -14.21
C SER A 259 9.19 17.70 -14.48
N GLU A 260 10.03 17.29 -13.53
CA GLU A 260 10.76 16.01 -13.60
C GLU A 260 9.78 14.83 -13.46
N ILE A 261 8.78 14.96 -12.58
CA ILE A 261 7.73 13.95 -12.44
C ILE A 261 6.93 13.84 -13.73
N LEU A 262 6.48 14.97 -14.28
CA LEU A 262 5.69 15.00 -15.52
C LEU A 262 6.47 14.50 -16.73
N ALA A 263 7.78 14.74 -16.80
CA ALA A 263 8.63 14.24 -17.88
C ALA A 263 8.66 12.70 -17.96
N ASN A 264 8.37 12.01 -16.85
CA ASN A 264 8.36 10.56 -16.73
C ASN A 264 6.96 10.01 -16.41
N SER A 265 5.90 10.72 -16.84
CA SER A 265 4.51 10.39 -16.52
C SER A 265 3.60 10.63 -17.72
N ASN A 266 2.51 9.88 -17.79
CA ASN A 266 1.41 10.14 -18.70
C ASN A 266 0.30 10.88 -17.93
N VAL A 267 -0.05 12.11 -18.35
CA VAL A 267 -1.17 12.84 -17.76
C VAL A 267 -2.47 12.08 -18.05
N VAL A 268 -3.18 11.70 -17.00
CA VAL A 268 -4.45 10.98 -17.07
C VAL A 268 -5.62 11.96 -17.14
N GLY A 269 -5.53 13.05 -16.40
CA GLY A 269 -6.57 14.08 -16.38
C GLY A 269 -6.20 15.26 -15.49
N PHE A 270 -7.13 16.21 -15.41
CA PHE A 270 -7.04 17.37 -14.54
C PHE A 270 -8.01 17.21 -13.37
N GLY A 271 -7.56 17.55 -12.16
CA GLY A 271 -8.32 17.36 -10.92
C GLY A 271 -8.13 15.99 -10.30
N GLN A 272 -9.04 15.68 -9.37
CA GLN A 272 -9.12 14.38 -8.70
C GLN A 272 -9.76 13.37 -9.67
N MET A 273 -9.11 12.22 -9.81
CA MET A 273 -9.54 11.14 -10.71
C MET A 273 -9.90 9.88 -9.90
N ASP A 274 -10.55 10.06 -8.76
CA ASP A 274 -10.78 9.00 -7.76
C ASP A 274 -11.52 7.80 -8.35
N ASP A 275 -12.60 8.02 -9.12
CA ASP A 275 -13.35 6.95 -9.81
C ASP A 275 -12.50 6.18 -10.84
N HIS A 276 -11.39 6.75 -11.28
CA HIS A 276 -10.46 6.11 -12.20
C HIS A 276 -9.39 5.30 -11.46
N ILE A 277 -9.02 5.71 -10.26
CA ILE A 277 -7.92 5.17 -9.46
C ILE A 277 -8.41 4.14 -8.45
N PHE A 278 -9.44 4.50 -7.68
CA PHE A 278 -9.97 3.67 -6.60
C PHE A 278 -11.13 2.81 -7.12
N ILE A 279 -10.86 1.54 -7.34
CA ILE A 279 -11.80 0.62 -8.02
C ILE A 279 -11.95 -0.70 -7.26
#